data_aa830bc6ec8621a29aec8083c6e6701e
#
_entry.id   aa830bc6ec8621a29aec8083c6e6701e
#
_cell.length_a   1.000
_cell.length_b   1.000
_cell.length_c   1.000
_cell.angle_alpha   90.00
_cell.angle_beta   90.00
_cell.angle_gamma   90.00
#
_symmetry.space_group_name_H-M   'P 1'
#
loop_
_entity.id
_entity.type
_entity.pdbx_description
1 polymer ?
#
loop_
_entity_poly.entity_id
_entity_poly.type
_entity_poly.pdbx_seq_one_letter_code
_entity_poly.pdbx_strand_id
1 'polypeptide(L)'
;MCQPAMDPYRGEVIQPLAGVQTDEQIDAFIRESVDSAYHPAGTCKIGVDAMAVVDPDLRVRGLKNLRVIDSSVFPTIPNGNLNAPTMMLAERGADLIKGTTEPSISAAVYIDEQWQTRQRECVTVQ
;
A
#
# COMPACT_ATOMS: atom_id res chain seq x y z
N MET A 1 1.49 -11.22 -18.20
CA MET A 1 0.81 -12.55 -18.11
C MET A 1 1.31 -13.44 -19.25
N CYS A 2 2.53 -13.95 -19.12
CA CYS A 2 3.18 -14.75 -20.19
C CYS A 2 3.13 -16.26 -19.91
N GLN A 3 2.19 -16.72 -19.07
CA GLN A 3 2.08 -18.14 -18.76
C GLN A 3 1.18 -18.84 -19.78
N PRO A 4 1.66 -19.91 -20.45
CA PRO A 4 0.89 -20.64 -21.48
C PRO A 4 -0.45 -21.18 -20.97
N ALA A 5 -0.57 -21.51 -19.69
CA ALA A 5 -1.82 -21.93 -19.07
C ALA A 5 -2.95 -20.89 -19.17
N MET A 6 -2.61 -19.61 -19.40
CA MET A 6 -3.60 -18.53 -19.54
C MET A 6 -4.02 -18.32 -21.01
N ASP A 7 -3.37 -18.96 -22.00
CA ASP A 7 -3.67 -18.74 -23.41
C ASP A 7 -5.12 -19.01 -23.80
N PRO A 8 -5.79 -20.07 -23.30
CA PRO A 8 -7.20 -20.31 -23.60
C PRO A 8 -8.16 -19.24 -23.09
N TYR A 9 -7.69 -18.41 -22.13
CA TYR A 9 -8.49 -17.36 -21.48
C TYR A 9 -8.08 -15.96 -21.93
N ARG A 10 -7.11 -15.82 -22.84
CA ARG A 10 -6.69 -14.55 -23.39
C ARG A 10 -7.68 -14.05 -24.43
N GLY A 11 -8.23 -12.86 -24.18
CA GLY A 11 -8.94 -12.08 -25.16
C GLY A 11 -8.07 -11.01 -25.81
N GLU A 12 -8.70 -10.11 -26.51
CA GLU A 12 -8.04 -8.91 -27.04
C GLU A 12 -7.60 -8.00 -25.89
N VAL A 13 -6.45 -7.31 -26.10
CA VAL A 13 -5.97 -6.30 -25.16
C VAL A 13 -6.90 -5.08 -25.23
N ILE A 14 -7.59 -4.79 -24.14
CA ILE A 14 -8.51 -3.66 -24.03
C ILE A 14 -7.74 -2.35 -23.79
N GLN A 15 -6.73 -2.40 -22.92
CA GLN A 15 -5.87 -1.24 -22.58
C GLN A 15 -4.47 -1.71 -22.21
N PRO A 16 -3.40 -0.96 -22.61
CA PRO A 16 -3.45 0.12 -23.59
C PRO A 16 -3.80 -0.39 -25.00
N LEU A 17 -4.29 0.51 -25.87
CA LEU A 17 -4.53 0.17 -27.28
C LEU A 17 -3.25 -0.30 -27.98
N ALA A 18 -3.38 -1.16 -29.00
CA ALA A 18 -2.26 -1.81 -29.70
C ALA A 18 -1.19 -0.85 -30.27
N GLY A 19 -1.49 0.43 -30.41
CA GLY A 19 -0.55 1.47 -30.88
C GLY A 19 0.34 2.06 -29.78
N VAL A 20 0.16 1.69 -28.50
CA VAL A 20 0.95 2.21 -27.38
C VAL A 20 2.10 1.24 -27.10
N GLN A 21 3.28 1.53 -27.63
CA GLN A 21 4.44 0.63 -27.56
C GLN A 21 5.74 1.30 -27.13
N THR A 22 5.92 2.62 -27.37
CA THR A 22 7.10 3.35 -26.92
C THR A 22 6.90 3.92 -25.52
N ASP A 23 8.02 4.20 -24.84
CA ASP A 23 7.97 4.78 -23.48
C ASP A 23 7.20 6.10 -23.45
N GLU A 24 7.35 6.94 -24.46
CA GLU A 24 6.63 8.21 -24.58
C GLU A 24 5.13 8.00 -24.74
N GLN A 25 4.72 6.97 -25.52
CA GLN A 25 3.31 6.62 -25.71
C GLN A 25 2.71 6.02 -24.44
N ILE A 26 3.49 5.18 -23.74
CA ILE A 26 3.09 4.59 -22.44
C ILE A 26 2.92 5.71 -21.42
N ASP A 27 3.86 6.62 -21.32
CA ASP A 27 3.79 7.78 -20.42
C ASP A 27 2.58 8.67 -20.69
N ALA A 28 2.29 8.94 -21.96
CA ALA A 28 1.12 9.71 -22.37
C ALA A 28 -0.18 8.98 -21.97
N PHE A 29 -0.24 7.68 -22.25
CA PHE A 29 -1.39 6.84 -21.88
C PHE A 29 -1.60 6.81 -20.35
N ILE A 30 -0.52 6.65 -19.55
CA ILE A 30 -0.62 6.67 -18.09
C ILE A 30 -1.17 8.01 -17.61
N ARG A 31 -0.66 9.15 -18.11
CA ARG A 31 -1.13 10.48 -17.70
C ARG A 31 -2.60 10.72 -18.02
N GLU A 32 -3.09 10.15 -19.11
CA GLU A 32 -4.50 10.27 -19.52
C GLU A 32 -5.43 9.31 -18.78
N SER A 33 -4.95 8.09 -18.48
CA SER A 33 -5.79 6.97 -18.02
C SER A 33 -5.62 6.60 -16.55
N VAL A 34 -4.64 7.20 -15.84
CA VAL A 34 -4.41 6.89 -14.43
C VAL A 34 -5.60 7.36 -13.59
N ASP A 35 -6.06 6.47 -12.73
CA ASP A 35 -7.16 6.74 -11.80
C ASP A 35 -6.78 6.26 -10.39
N SER A 36 -7.57 6.66 -9.41
CA SER A 36 -7.40 6.27 -8.02
C SER A 36 -7.71 4.79 -7.82
N ALA A 37 -6.89 4.09 -7.03
CA ALA A 37 -7.19 2.73 -6.58
C ALA A 37 -8.13 2.68 -5.37
N TYR A 38 -8.74 3.81 -4.99
CA TYR A 38 -9.68 3.94 -3.87
C TYR A 38 -9.13 3.51 -2.51
N HIS A 39 -7.83 3.74 -2.31
CA HIS A 39 -7.13 3.49 -1.04
C HIS A 39 -6.59 4.78 -0.42
N PRO A 40 -7.46 5.73 0.02
CA PRO A 40 -7.00 6.97 0.66
C PRO A 40 -6.40 6.69 2.03
N ALA A 41 -5.30 7.40 2.34
CA ALA A 41 -4.60 7.30 3.61
C ALA A 41 -3.89 8.62 3.93
N GLY A 42 -3.46 8.79 5.19
CA GLY A 42 -2.52 9.85 5.58
C GLY A 42 -3.12 11.19 5.96
N THR A 43 -4.44 11.40 5.90
CA THR A 43 -5.08 12.68 6.25
C THR A 43 -5.02 13.05 7.74
N CYS A 44 -4.83 12.05 8.62
CA CYS A 44 -4.61 12.21 10.06
C CYS A 44 -3.25 11.63 10.48
N LYS A 45 -2.22 11.89 9.71
CA LYS A 45 -0.88 11.29 9.83
C LYS A 45 -0.40 11.16 11.28
N ILE A 46 0.03 9.94 11.65
CA ILE A 46 0.72 9.66 12.91
C ILE A 46 2.16 10.18 12.85
N GLY A 47 2.66 10.71 13.95
CA GLY A 47 4.05 11.13 14.02
C GLY A 47 4.38 11.99 15.23
N VAL A 48 5.64 12.43 15.26
CA VAL A 48 6.18 13.32 16.29
C VAL A 48 6.49 14.73 15.76
N ASP A 49 6.42 14.89 14.43
CA ASP A 49 6.65 16.18 13.77
C ASP A 49 5.45 17.13 13.88
N ALA A 50 5.65 18.39 13.48
CA ALA A 50 4.64 19.45 13.60
C ALA A 50 3.39 19.21 12.71
N MET A 51 3.51 18.39 11.66
CA MET A 51 2.41 18.09 10.75
C MET A 51 1.61 16.85 11.18
N ALA A 52 2.04 16.14 12.24
CA ALA A 52 1.32 14.98 12.74
C ALA A 52 0.02 15.40 13.43
N VAL A 53 -1.07 14.74 13.04
CA VAL A 53 -2.41 14.96 13.63
C VAL A 53 -2.60 14.13 14.88
N VAL A 54 -2.07 12.90 14.89
CA VAL A 54 -2.09 12.03 16.07
C VAL A 54 -0.68 11.68 16.52
N ASP A 55 -0.54 11.43 17.82
CA ASP A 55 0.70 10.95 18.44
C ASP A 55 0.90 9.42 18.19
N PRO A 56 2.04 8.84 18.61
CA PRO A 56 2.27 7.40 18.48
C PRO A 56 1.27 6.50 19.20
N ASP A 57 0.52 7.03 20.15
CA ASP A 57 -0.59 6.36 20.84
C ASP A 57 -1.95 6.61 20.17
N LEU A 58 -1.96 7.14 18.94
CA LEU A 58 -3.17 7.44 18.14
C LEU A 58 -4.07 8.53 18.75
N ARG A 59 -3.56 9.32 19.71
CA ARG A 59 -4.32 10.43 20.32
C ARG A 59 -4.23 11.67 19.45
N VAL A 60 -5.36 12.34 19.25
CA VAL A 60 -5.40 13.61 18.53
C VAL A 60 -4.66 14.69 19.33
N ARG A 61 -3.69 15.33 18.71
CA ARG A 61 -2.91 16.39 19.34
C ARG A 61 -3.77 17.60 19.67
N GLY A 62 -3.56 18.14 20.84
CA GLY A 62 -4.29 19.30 21.34
C GLY A 62 -5.70 19.01 21.87
N LEU A 63 -6.19 17.79 21.76
CA LEU A 63 -7.48 17.36 22.29
C LEU A 63 -7.30 16.24 23.33
N LYS A 64 -8.24 16.17 24.27
CA LYS A 64 -8.25 15.10 25.28
C LYS A 64 -9.31 14.07 24.91
N ASN A 65 -9.04 12.80 25.25
CA ASN A 65 -9.97 11.68 25.11
C ASN A 65 -10.48 11.43 23.68
N LEU A 66 -9.69 11.79 22.68
CA LEU A 66 -9.99 11.53 21.27
C LEU A 66 -8.83 10.80 20.59
N ARG A 67 -9.15 9.79 19.83
CA ARG A 67 -8.23 9.05 18.99
C ARG A 67 -8.77 8.91 17.56
N VAL A 68 -7.86 8.77 16.60
CA VAL A 68 -8.19 8.33 15.23
C VAL A 68 -7.50 6.99 15.00
N ILE A 69 -8.28 5.96 14.60
CA ILE A 69 -7.83 4.58 14.48
C ILE A 69 -8.36 4.01 13.15
N ASP A 70 -7.86 4.54 12.06
CA ASP A 70 -8.16 4.10 10.69
C ASP A 70 -7.00 4.40 9.76
N SER A 71 -7.11 4.07 8.48
CA SER A 71 -6.03 4.25 7.50
C SER A 71 -5.58 5.71 7.30
N SER A 72 -6.36 6.70 7.77
CA SER A 72 -5.95 8.10 7.69
C SER A 72 -4.71 8.42 8.53
N VAL A 73 -4.39 7.58 9.54
CA VAL A 73 -3.20 7.80 10.37
C VAL A 73 -1.90 7.30 9.74
N PHE A 74 -1.94 6.55 8.64
CA PHE A 74 -0.70 6.07 8.00
C PHE A 74 0.17 7.26 7.56
N PRO A 75 1.48 7.25 7.90
CA PRO A 75 2.38 8.32 7.50
C PRO A 75 2.69 8.29 6.00
N THR A 76 2.61 7.12 5.39
CA THR A 76 2.78 6.84 3.95
C THR A 76 1.83 5.73 3.54
N ILE A 77 1.44 5.72 2.27
CA ILE A 77 0.60 4.65 1.74
C ILE A 77 1.44 3.36 1.65
N PRO A 78 0.98 2.24 2.25
CA PRO A 78 1.61 0.93 2.05
C PRO A 78 1.61 0.52 0.57
N ASN A 79 2.54 -0.34 0.18
CA ASN A 79 2.66 -0.82 -1.20
C ASN A 79 1.68 -1.94 -1.58
N GLY A 80 0.60 -2.10 -0.84
CA GLY A 80 -0.46 -3.09 -1.05
C GLY A 80 -1.81 -2.58 -0.57
N ASN A 81 -2.82 -3.43 -0.58
CA ASN A 81 -4.17 -3.09 -0.15
C ASN A 81 -4.19 -2.68 1.33
N LEU A 82 -4.99 -1.65 1.64
CA LEU A 82 -5.06 -1.06 2.98
C LEU A 82 -5.82 -1.92 4.01
N ASN A 83 -6.58 -2.94 3.60
CA ASN A 83 -7.46 -3.68 4.50
C ASN A 83 -6.67 -4.36 5.64
N ALA A 84 -5.67 -5.17 5.32
CA ALA A 84 -4.89 -5.90 6.34
C ALA A 84 -4.15 -4.96 7.30
N PRO A 85 -3.39 -3.95 6.86
CA PRO A 85 -2.74 -3.02 7.77
C PRO A 85 -3.73 -2.17 8.57
N THR A 86 -4.93 -1.86 8.04
CA THR A 86 -5.98 -1.15 8.79
C THR A 86 -6.56 -2.03 9.91
N MET A 87 -6.79 -3.31 9.65
CA MET A 87 -7.22 -4.25 10.70
C MET A 87 -6.15 -4.36 11.81
N MET A 88 -4.89 -4.52 11.45
CA MET A 88 -3.78 -4.55 12.42
C MET A 88 -3.72 -3.25 13.25
N LEU A 89 -3.90 -2.10 12.62
CA LEU A 89 -3.96 -0.82 13.31
C LEU A 89 -5.15 -0.75 14.28
N ALA A 90 -6.32 -1.28 13.88
CA ALA A 90 -7.51 -1.29 14.72
C ALA A 90 -7.32 -2.17 15.96
N GLU A 91 -6.73 -3.35 15.83
CA GLU A 91 -6.35 -4.22 16.95
C GLU A 91 -5.39 -3.51 17.91
N ARG A 92 -4.33 -2.92 17.38
CA ARG A 92 -3.39 -2.13 18.17
C ARG A 92 -4.07 -0.95 18.88
N GLY A 93 -4.98 -0.25 18.19
CA GLY A 93 -5.76 0.84 18.78
C GLY A 93 -6.67 0.37 19.91
N ALA A 94 -7.28 -0.80 19.79
CA ALA A 94 -8.09 -1.43 20.85
C ALA A 94 -7.23 -1.74 22.09
N ASP A 95 -6.02 -2.24 21.91
CA ASP A 95 -5.08 -2.51 23.00
C ASP A 95 -4.68 -1.22 23.72
N LEU A 96 -4.36 -0.16 22.98
CA LEU A 96 -4.06 1.14 23.54
C LEU A 96 -5.22 1.73 24.35
N ILE A 97 -6.46 1.49 23.95
CA ILE A 97 -7.66 1.91 24.68
C ILE A 97 -7.83 1.10 25.96
N LYS A 98 -7.63 -0.21 25.89
CA LYS A 98 -7.71 -1.12 27.03
C LYS A 98 -6.55 -0.99 28.00
N GLY A 99 -5.45 -0.36 27.59
CA GLY A 99 -4.20 -0.31 28.35
C GLY A 99 -3.44 -1.64 28.38
N THR A 100 -3.72 -2.53 27.41
CA THR A 100 -2.98 -3.76 27.21
C THR A 100 -1.75 -3.51 26.38
N THR A 101 -0.63 -4.16 26.72
CA THR A 101 0.62 -4.05 25.97
C THR A 101 0.99 -5.44 25.47
N GLU A 102 0.76 -5.68 24.19
CA GLU A 102 1.30 -6.87 23.54
C GLU A 102 2.81 -6.66 23.27
N PRO A 103 3.63 -7.69 23.51
CA PRO A 103 5.06 -7.59 23.24
C PRO A 103 5.32 -7.40 21.75
N SER A 104 6.23 -6.49 21.42
CA SER A 104 6.69 -6.32 20.03
C SER A 104 7.38 -7.61 19.57
N ILE A 105 6.83 -8.23 18.54
CA ILE A 105 7.46 -9.37 17.87
C ILE A 105 8.32 -8.80 16.74
N SER A 106 9.63 -8.99 16.85
CA SER A 106 10.54 -8.70 15.74
C SER A 106 10.37 -9.78 14.67
N ALA A 107 9.73 -9.43 13.56
CA ALA A 107 9.71 -10.29 12.39
C ALA A 107 10.98 -10.07 11.56
N ALA A 108 11.60 -11.15 11.06
CA ALA A 108 12.68 -11.03 10.11
C ALA A 108 12.14 -10.40 8.81
N VAL A 109 12.72 -9.26 8.45
CA VAL A 109 12.39 -8.61 7.17
C VAL A 109 13.29 -9.20 6.10
N TYR A 110 12.70 -9.82 5.08
CA TYR A 110 13.43 -10.25 3.90
C TYR A 110 13.47 -9.07 2.90
N ILE A 111 14.67 -8.64 2.57
CA ILE A 111 14.92 -7.66 1.51
C ILE A 111 15.79 -8.36 0.46
N ASP A 112 15.27 -8.47 -0.76
CA ASP A 112 16.09 -8.88 -1.89
C ASP A 112 16.99 -7.70 -2.28
N GLU A 113 18.30 -7.82 -2.03
CA GLU A 113 19.27 -6.76 -2.35
C GLU A 113 19.32 -6.42 -3.84
N GLN A 114 18.85 -7.31 -4.69
CA GLN A 114 18.80 -7.14 -6.15
C GLN A 114 17.42 -6.74 -6.66
N TRP A 115 16.47 -6.38 -5.80
CA TRP A 115 15.08 -6.09 -6.18
C TRP A 115 14.94 -5.01 -7.27
N GLN A 116 15.90 -4.07 -7.35
CA GLN A 116 15.90 -3.00 -8.35
C GLN A 116 16.39 -3.45 -9.73
N THR A 117 17.26 -4.46 -9.78
CA THR A 117 17.94 -4.88 -11.01
C THR A 117 17.48 -6.25 -11.51
N ARG A 118 16.90 -7.05 -10.63
CA ARG A 118 16.42 -8.39 -10.95
C ARG A 118 15.00 -8.33 -11.51
N GLN A 119 14.89 -8.33 -12.83
CA GLN A 119 13.60 -8.61 -13.47
C GLN A 119 13.21 -10.07 -13.22
N ARG A 120 11.96 -10.30 -12.86
CA ARG A 120 11.42 -11.68 -12.83
C ARG A 120 11.39 -12.21 -14.25
N GLU A 121 12.26 -13.15 -14.55
CA GLU A 121 12.17 -13.89 -15.80
C GLU A 121 10.80 -14.58 -15.87
N CYS A 122 10.12 -14.45 -17.01
CA CYS A 122 8.95 -15.29 -17.28
C CYS A 122 9.46 -16.74 -17.35
N VAL A 123 9.21 -17.51 -16.31
CA VAL A 123 9.53 -18.94 -16.31
C VAL A 123 8.62 -19.59 -17.35
N THR A 124 9.18 -19.92 -18.52
CA THR A 124 8.53 -20.82 -19.46
C THR A 124 8.56 -22.21 -18.82
N VAL A 125 7.45 -22.62 -18.26
CA VAL A 125 7.28 -24.02 -17.83
C VAL A 125 7.20 -24.83 -19.13
N GLN A 126 8.21 -25.68 -19.36
CA GLN A 126 8.21 -26.66 -20.42
C GLN A 126 7.19 -27.77 -20.13
#